data_c68e444b0cd0da509c54e55e4d01cda0
#
_entry.id   c68e444b0cd0da509c54e55e4d01cda0
#
_cell.length_a   1.000
_cell.length_b   1.000
_cell.length_c   1.000
_cell.angle_alpha   90.00
_cell.angle_beta   90.00
_cell.angle_gamma   90.00
#
_symmetry.space_group_name_H-M   'P 1'
#
loop_
_entity.id
_entity.type
_entity.pdbx_description
1 polymer ?
#
loop_
_entity_poly.entity_id
_entity_poly.type
_entity_poly.pdbx_seq_one_letter_code
_entity_poly.pdbx_strand_id
1 'polypeptide(L)'
;GAWTVGALLRAQGYSLQSNRKTKEGAAHPDRNTQFEHINTMVKRLQQRGQPVISVDTKKKELVGQFKNAGREWQPKGEPEEVDVHDFPDPHLGKVIPYGVFDLSQNEGWVSVGIDHDTAQFAVQAIGRWWKKMGAKRYPDAKELLITADGGGSNGSRCRLWKVALQELAMRLGMPIH
;
A
#
# COMPACT_ATOMS: atom_id res chain seq x y z
N GLY A 1 -40.85 10.93 1.20
CA GLY A 1 -39.54 11.22 0.58
C GLY A 1 -38.41 10.46 1.25
N ALA A 2 -37.20 10.48 0.69
CA ALA A 2 -36.03 9.74 1.22
C ALA A 2 -35.70 10.10 2.69
N TRP A 3 -35.92 11.32 3.11
CA TRP A 3 -35.77 11.75 4.49
C TRP A 3 -36.73 11.08 5.46
N THR A 4 -37.98 10.87 5.04
CA THR A 4 -39.01 10.19 5.85
C THR A 4 -38.64 8.72 6.06
N VAL A 5 -38.17 8.04 5.02
CA VAL A 5 -37.73 6.65 5.10
C VAL A 5 -36.54 6.51 6.04
N GLY A 6 -35.55 7.38 5.93
CA GLY A 6 -34.38 7.40 6.82
C GLY A 6 -34.74 7.65 8.28
N ALA A 7 -35.71 8.53 8.56
CA ALA A 7 -36.21 8.80 9.91
C ALA A 7 -36.95 7.58 10.51
N LEU A 8 -37.80 6.94 9.72
CA LEU A 8 -38.53 5.71 10.14
C LEU A 8 -37.56 4.56 10.43
N LEU A 9 -36.57 4.35 9.59
CA LEU A 9 -35.54 3.32 9.81
C LEU A 9 -34.75 3.60 11.11
N ARG A 10 -34.34 4.83 11.37
CA ARG A 10 -33.67 5.17 12.62
C ARG A 10 -34.55 4.94 13.85
N ALA A 11 -35.84 5.31 13.76
CA ALA A 11 -36.82 5.04 14.84
C ALA A 11 -36.98 3.57 15.13
N GLN A 12 -36.74 2.72 14.15
CA GLN A 12 -36.79 1.25 14.28
C GLN A 12 -35.40 0.63 14.64
N GLY A 13 -34.43 1.43 15.00
CA GLY A 13 -33.09 0.96 15.40
C GLY A 13 -32.12 0.63 14.26
N TYR A 14 -32.45 1.01 13.02
CA TYR A 14 -31.55 0.83 11.89
C TYR A 14 -30.61 2.03 11.75
N SER A 15 -29.37 1.79 11.36
CA SER A 15 -28.39 2.82 10.98
C SER A 15 -27.64 2.40 9.72
N LEU A 16 -27.07 3.37 9.02
CA LEU A 16 -26.19 3.08 7.90
C LEU A 16 -24.92 2.40 8.44
N GLN A 17 -24.69 1.16 8.02
CA GLN A 17 -23.54 0.36 8.40
C GLN A 17 -22.69 0.05 7.17
N SER A 18 -21.38 0.21 7.29
CA SER A 18 -20.45 -0.34 6.31
C SER A 18 -20.31 -1.86 6.49
N ASN A 19 -19.97 -2.55 5.40
CA ASN A 19 -19.70 -3.98 5.48
C ASN A 19 -18.57 -4.29 6.45
N ARG A 20 -18.80 -5.20 7.40
CA ARG A 20 -17.78 -5.68 8.31
C ARG A 20 -17.04 -6.87 7.67
N LYS A 21 -15.74 -6.72 7.45
CA LYS A 21 -14.88 -7.79 6.91
C LYS A 21 -14.57 -8.81 8.01
N THR A 22 -15.49 -9.75 8.27
CA THR A 22 -15.35 -10.76 9.34
C THR A 22 -15.47 -12.19 8.86
N LYS A 23 -15.81 -12.40 7.58
CA LYS A 23 -16.10 -13.76 7.07
C LYS A 23 -14.88 -14.49 6.50
N GLU A 24 -13.74 -13.83 6.32
CA GLU A 24 -12.54 -14.43 5.77
C GLU A 24 -11.46 -14.54 6.84
N GLY A 25 -10.99 -15.77 7.04
CA GLY A 25 -9.86 -16.11 7.91
C GLY A 25 -10.24 -16.29 9.38
N ALA A 26 -9.76 -17.38 9.98
CA ALA A 26 -9.78 -17.53 11.44
C ALA A 26 -8.95 -16.41 12.07
N ALA A 27 -9.48 -15.75 13.08
CA ALA A 27 -8.68 -14.82 13.89
C ALA A 27 -7.54 -15.62 14.53
N HIS A 28 -6.30 -15.43 14.06
CA HIS A 28 -5.15 -16.07 14.69
C HIS A 28 -5.07 -15.56 16.14
N PRO A 29 -4.89 -16.44 17.16
CA PRO A 29 -4.89 -16.03 18.56
C PRO A 29 -3.82 -14.97 18.85
N ASP A 30 -2.69 -15.02 18.14
CA ASP A 30 -1.58 -14.09 18.33
C ASP A 30 -1.71 -12.77 17.54
N ARG A 31 -2.83 -12.56 16.85
CA ARG A 31 -2.99 -11.37 16.00
C ARG A 31 -2.82 -10.06 16.78
N ASN A 32 -3.45 -9.95 17.93
CA ASN A 32 -3.33 -8.76 18.77
C ASN A 32 -1.89 -8.54 19.24
N THR A 33 -1.23 -9.60 19.71
CA THR A 33 0.17 -9.58 20.13
C THR A 33 1.10 -9.12 19.00
N GLN A 34 0.85 -9.58 17.77
CA GLN A 34 1.61 -9.12 16.59
C GLN A 34 1.43 -7.62 16.35
N PHE A 35 0.20 -7.11 16.41
CA PHE A 35 -0.06 -5.68 16.22
C PHE A 35 0.54 -4.83 17.34
N GLU A 36 0.48 -5.29 18.58
CA GLU A 36 1.11 -4.62 19.73
C GLU A 36 2.63 -4.56 19.56
N HIS A 37 3.25 -5.66 19.13
CA HIS A 37 4.68 -5.71 18.82
C HIS A 37 5.06 -4.72 17.71
N ILE A 38 4.34 -4.73 16.58
CA ILE A 38 4.56 -3.80 15.48
C ILE A 38 4.43 -2.36 15.96
N ASN A 39 3.35 -2.02 16.66
CA ASN A 39 3.13 -0.67 17.17
C ASN A 39 4.25 -0.22 18.14
N THR A 40 4.72 -1.12 18.98
CA THR A 40 5.84 -0.83 19.90
C THR A 40 7.13 -0.54 19.13
N MET A 41 7.43 -1.34 18.13
CA MET A 41 8.60 -1.13 17.26
C MET A 41 8.50 0.19 16.48
N VAL A 42 7.35 0.47 15.88
CA VAL A 42 7.08 1.71 15.14
C VAL A 42 7.32 2.92 16.04
N LYS A 43 6.67 2.98 17.20
CA LYS A 43 6.81 4.09 18.15
C LYS A 43 8.26 4.27 18.61
N ARG A 44 8.95 3.18 18.93
CA ARG A 44 10.35 3.21 19.36
C ARG A 44 11.28 3.81 18.31
N LEU A 45 11.13 3.40 17.04
CA LEU A 45 11.99 3.91 15.98
C LEU A 45 11.65 5.35 15.61
N GLN A 46 10.37 5.70 15.57
CA GLN A 46 9.93 7.08 15.34
C GLN A 46 10.46 8.05 16.40
N GLN A 47 10.41 7.66 17.70
CA GLN A 47 10.98 8.46 18.80
C GLN A 47 12.49 8.66 18.67
N ARG A 48 13.20 7.74 18.02
CA ARG A 48 14.63 7.83 17.73
C ARG A 48 14.96 8.52 16.40
N GLY A 49 13.97 9.06 15.72
CA GLY A 49 14.13 9.69 14.41
C GLY A 49 14.55 8.72 13.30
N GLN A 50 14.29 7.41 13.47
CA GLN A 50 14.61 6.41 12.46
C GLN A 50 13.48 6.25 11.45
N PRO A 51 13.79 5.92 10.17
CA PRO A 51 12.79 5.70 9.15
C PRO A 51 11.91 4.48 9.45
N VAL A 52 10.61 4.67 9.30
CA VAL A 52 9.59 3.63 9.43
C VAL A 52 8.67 3.73 8.23
N ILE A 53 8.64 2.69 7.41
CA ILE A 53 7.83 2.64 6.20
C ILE A 53 6.81 1.50 6.22
N SER A 54 5.69 1.73 5.57
CA SER A 54 4.72 0.71 5.21
C SER A 54 4.77 0.47 3.71
N VAL A 55 4.78 -0.79 3.30
CA VAL A 55 4.87 -1.16 1.88
C VAL A 55 3.75 -2.10 1.49
N ASP A 56 3.24 -1.90 0.27
CA ASP A 56 2.18 -2.74 -0.28
C ASP A 56 2.17 -2.69 -1.81
N THR A 57 1.66 -3.77 -2.41
CA THR A 57 1.43 -3.87 -3.85
C THR A 57 -0.04 -3.75 -4.16
N LYS A 58 -0.42 -2.79 -4.98
CA LYS A 58 -1.77 -2.73 -5.52
C LYS A 58 -1.97 -3.82 -6.58
N LYS A 59 -3.20 -4.33 -6.71
CA LYS A 59 -3.57 -5.21 -7.83
C LYS A 59 -3.08 -4.63 -9.16
N LYS A 60 -2.68 -5.51 -10.08
CA LYS A 60 -2.36 -5.13 -11.47
C LYS A 60 -3.51 -4.34 -12.06
N GLU A 61 -3.22 -3.16 -12.58
CA GLU A 61 -4.18 -2.31 -13.24
C GLU A 61 -3.97 -2.33 -14.75
N LEU A 62 -5.07 -2.32 -15.48
CA LEU A 62 -5.04 -2.16 -16.93
C LEU A 62 -4.57 -0.76 -17.29
N VAL A 63 -3.77 -0.64 -18.34
CA VAL A 63 -3.42 0.65 -18.94
C VAL A 63 -4.38 0.91 -20.11
N GLY A 64 -5.06 2.04 -20.11
CA GLY A 64 -6.03 2.42 -21.13
C GLY A 64 -6.94 3.54 -20.66
N GLN A 65 -7.84 3.97 -21.55
CA GLN A 65 -8.84 4.99 -21.26
C GLN A 65 -10.08 4.37 -20.58
N PHE A 66 -9.87 3.78 -19.41
CA PHE A 66 -10.95 3.12 -18.67
C PHE A 66 -11.68 4.11 -17.76
N LYS A 67 -12.96 3.82 -17.52
CA LYS A 67 -13.78 4.60 -16.59
C LYS A 67 -13.19 4.58 -15.17
N ASN A 68 -12.82 5.74 -14.68
CA ASN A 68 -12.41 5.91 -13.28
C ASN A 68 -13.62 6.02 -12.36
N ALA A 69 -13.47 5.50 -11.12
CA ALA A 69 -14.45 5.78 -10.07
C ALA A 69 -14.25 7.22 -9.57
N GLY A 70 -15.33 8.01 -9.59
CA GLY A 70 -15.29 9.38 -9.13
C GLY A 70 -15.85 10.36 -10.14
N ARG A 71 -15.65 11.66 -9.87
CA ARG A 71 -16.03 12.77 -10.74
C ARG A 71 -14.87 13.75 -10.80
N GLU A 72 -14.56 14.19 -12.02
CA GLU A 72 -13.54 15.21 -12.26
C GLU A 72 -14.20 16.48 -12.76
N TRP A 73 -13.53 17.62 -12.56
CA TRP A 73 -13.99 18.89 -13.10
C TRP A 73 -13.62 18.98 -14.56
N GLN A 74 -14.65 18.99 -15.43
CA GLN A 74 -14.53 19.14 -16.87
C GLN A 74 -15.45 20.30 -17.34
N PRO A 75 -15.22 20.92 -18.51
CA PRO A 75 -16.15 21.85 -19.10
C PRO A 75 -17.55 21.26 -19.19
N LYS A 76 -18.57 22.09 -18.96
CA LYS A 76 -19.96 21.62 -18.98
C LYS A 76 -20.33 21.07 -20.35
N GLY A 77 -20.69 19.80 -20.40
CA GLY A 77 -21.07 19.12 -21.64
C GLY A 77 -19.92 18.45 -22.38
N GLU A 78 -18.69 18.51 -21.85
CA GLU A 78 -17.48 17.93 -22.42
C GLU A 78 -16.84 16.94 -21.43
N PRO A 79 -17.52 15.82 -21.09
CA PRO A 79 -16.93 14.80 -20.24
C PRO A 79 -15.77 14.10 -20.97
N GLU A 80 -14.79 13.61 -20.23
CA GLU A 80 -13.75 12.74 -20.78
C GLU A 80 -14.40 11.47 -21.35
N GLU A 81 -14.10 11.17 -22.61
CA GLU A 81 -14.58 9.96 -23.28
C GLU A 81 -13.65 8.80 -22.90
N VAL A 82 -14.24 7.69 -22.50
CA VAL A 82 -13.53 6.48 -22.09
C VAL A 82 -14.05 5.26 -22.85
N ASP A 83 -13.28 4.18 -22.81
CA ASP A 83 -13.65 2.93 -23.46
C ASP A 83 -14.97 2.38 -22.91
N VAL A 84 -15.80 1.83 -23.81
CA VAL A 84 -17.10 1.23 -23.46
C VAL A 84 -16.92 -0.06 -22.65
N HIS A 85 -15.82 -0.77 -22.88
CA HIS A 85 -15.49 -2.05 -22.24
C HIS A 85 -14.06 -2.04 -21.71
N ASP A 86 -13.87 -2.66 -20.54
CA ASP A 86 -12.55 -2.81 -19.89
C ASP A 86 -11.75 -3.98 -20.50
N PHE A 87 -11.61 -4.03 -21.82
CA PHE A 87 -10.78 -5.03 -22.48
C PHE A 87 -9.30 -4.63 -22.40
N PRO A 88 -8.41 -5.58 -21.99
CA PRO A 88 -6.98 -5.31 -22.01
C PRO A 88 -6.48 -5.00 -23.42
N ASP A 89 -5.82 -3.87 -23.60
CA ASP A 89 -5.05 -3.62 -24.81
C ASP A 89 -3.75 -4.45 -24.74
N PRO A 90 -3.49 -5.36 -25.71
CA PRO A 90 -2.28 -6.16 -25.72
C PRO A 90 -0.98 -5.34 -25.80
N HIS A 91 -1.05 -4.13 -26.36
CA HIS A 91 0.09 -3.24 -26.52
C HIS A 91 0.36 -2.41 -25.26
N LEU A 92 -0.68 -2.00 -24.53
CA LEU A 92 -0.57 -1.21 -23.30
C LEU A 92 -0.36 -2.09 -22.07
N GLY A 93 -0.92 -3.29 -22.05
CA GLY A 93 -0.73 -4.27 -21.00
C GLY A 93 -1.28 -3.88 -19.63
N LYS A 94 -0.55 -4.24 -18.59
CA LYS A 94 -0.90 -4.00 -17.19
C LYS A 94 0.27 -3.40 -16.43
N VAL A 95 -0.03 -2.59 -15.43
CA VAL A 95 0.95 -2.03 -14.51
C VAL A 95 0.76 -2.55 -13.10
N ILE A 96 1.84 -2.52 -12.33
CA ILE A 96 1.88 -2.97 -10.94
C ILE A 96 2.35 -1.78 -10.10
N PRO A 97 1.44 -1.05 -9.46
CA PRO A 97 1.81 0.00 -8.53
C PRO A 97 2.32 -0.64 -7.22
N TYR A 98 3.53 -0.28 -6.80
CA TYR A 98 4.11 -0.66 -5.52
C TYR A 98 4.31 0.60 -4.68
N GLY A 99 3.58 0.67 -3.57
CA GLY A 99 3.59 1.80 -2.65
C GLY A 99 4.64 1.64 -1.56
N VAL A 100 5.33 2.74 -1.24
CA VAL A 100 6.15 2.90 -0.04
C VAL A 100 5.63 4.14 0.67
N PHE A 101 5.13 3.99 1.88
CA PHE A 101 4.59 5.08 2.68
C PHE A 101 5.44 5.31 3.92
N ASP A 102 5.97 6.50 4.06
CA ASP A 102 6.73 6.93 5.24
C ASP A 102 5.76 7.35 6.35
N LEU A 103 5.71 6.54 7.41
CA LEU A 103 4.79 6.74 8.52
C LEU A 103 5.13 7.98 9.37
N SER A 104 6.39 8.41 9.38
CA SER A 104 6.84 9.55 10.16
C SER A 104 6.65 10.87 9.43
N GLN A 105 6.89 10.88 8.13
CA GLN A 105 6.75 12.08 7.29
C GLN A 105 5.35 12.24 6.69
N ASN A 106 4.52 11.19 6.77
CA ASN A 106 3.21 11.13 6.11
C ASN A 106 3.33 11.38 4.59
N GLU A 107 4.34 10.78 3.96
CA GLU A 107 4.65 10.93 2.54
C GLU A 107 4.65 9.58 1.83
N GLY A 108 4.12 9.55 0.61
CA GLY A 108 4.06 8.35 -0.23
C GLY A 108 5.02 8.41 -1.42
N TRP A 109 5.51 7.24 -1.81
CA TRP A 109 6.23 6.98 -3.05
C TRP A 109 5.60 5.80 -3.77
N VAL A 110 5.45 5.89 -5.08
CA VAL A 110 4.94 4.79 -5.90
C VAL A 110 5.96 4.45 -6.99
N SER A 111 6.35 3.18 -7.05
CA SER A 111 7.04 2.60 -8.20
C SER A 111 6.04 1.86 -9.07
N VAL A 112 6.04 2.13 -10.37
CA VAL A 112 5.18 1.45 -11.33
C VAL A 112 6.01 0.41 -12.08
N GLY A 113 5.67 -0.88 -11.90
CA GLY A 113 6.21 -2.00 -12.64
C GLY A 113 5.34 -2.32 -13.86
N ILE A 114 5.93 -2.84 -14.92
CA ILE A 114 5.24 -3.20 -16.16
C ILE A 114 5.32 -4.70 -16.48
N ASP A 115 5.96 -5.50 -15.62
CA ASP A 115 6.22 -6.91 -15.87
C ASP A 115 5.58 -7.79 -14.78
N HIS A 116 6.31 -8.17 -13.75
CA HIS A 116 5.85 -9.10 -12.71
C HIS A 116 5.99 -8.52 -11.30
N ASP A 117 5.00 -8.84 -10.46
CA ASP A 117 5.06 -8.55 -9.02
C ASP A 117 5.97 -9.56 -8.34
N THR A 118 7.26 -9.24 -8.27
CA THR A 118 8.29 -10.10 -7.69
C THR A 118 8.89 -9.47 -6.43
N ALA A 119 9.48 -10.31 -5.58
CA ALA A 119 10.22 -9.85 -4.41
C ALA A 119 11.37 -8.89 -4.78
N GLN A 120 12.05 -9.13 -5.91
CA GLN A 120 13.10 -8.23 -6.40
C GLN A 120 12.54 -6.87 -6.77
N PHE A 121 11.40 -6.82 -7.49
CA PHE A 121 10.74 -5.57 -7.84
C PHE A 121 10.36 -4.78 -6.58
N ALA A 122 9.76 -5.45 -5.59
CA ALA A 122 9.39 -4.85 -4.32
C ALA A 122 10.60 -4.24 -3.59
N VAL A 123 11.70 -4.99 -3.45
CA VAL A 123 12.92 -4.49 -2.79
C VAL A 123 13.60 -3.39 -3.60
N GLN A 124 13.58 -3.47 -4.93
CA GLN A 124 14.06 -2.38 -5.78
C GLN A 124 13.23 -1.11 -5.60
N ALA A 125 11.90 -1.21 -5.45
CA ALA A 125 11.04 -0.07 -5.19
C ALA A 125 11.40 0.61 -3.86
N ILE A 126 11.64 -0.17 -2.79
CA ILE A 126 12.12 0.33 -1.50
C ILE A 126 13.49 1.02 -1.66
N GLY A 127 14.42 0.40 -2.39
CA GLY A 127 15.73 1.00 -2.64
C GLY A 127 15.66 2.31 -3.44
N ARG A 128 14.73 2.43 -4.40
CA ARG A 128 14.47 3.67 -5.15
C ARG A 128 13.89 4.75 -4.25
N TRP A 129 12.92 4.40 -3.40
CA TRP A 129 12.40 5.33 -2.39
C TRP A 129 13.52 5.85 -1.49
N TRP A 130 14.36 4.96 -0.96
CA TRP A 130 15.49 5.37 -0.14
C TRP A 130 16.39 6.37 -0.86
N LYS A 131 16.80 6.05 -2.08
CA LYS A 131 17.67 6.93 -2.89
C LYS A 131 17.05 8.29 -3.19
N LYS A 132 15.72 8.32 -3.43
CA LYS A 132 15.01 9.55 -3.87
C LYS A 132 14.55 10.42 -2.71
N MET A 133 14.14 9.79 -1.61
CA MET A 133 13.51 10.47 -0.47
C MET A 133 14.19 10.13 0.86
N GLY A 134 14.31 8.85 1.20
CA GLY A 134 14.73 8.40 2.51
C GLY A 134 16.10 8.93 2.94
N ALA A 135 17.13 8.78 2.12
CA ALA A 135 18.49 9.24 2.45
C ALA A 135 18.57 10.75 2.76
N LYS A 136 17.76 11.55 2.08
CA LYS A 136 17.69 13.00 2.34
C LYS A 136 16.94 13.33 3.63
N ARG A 137 15.88 12.58 3.91
CA ARG A 137 15.02 12.78 5.09
C ARG A 137 15.68 12.29 6.37
N TYR A 138 16.47 11.22 6.27
CA TYR A 138 17.09 10.52 7.39
C TYR A 138 18.61 10.39 7.19
N PRO A 139 19.37 11.52 7.18
CA PRO A 139 20.81 11.49 6.93
C PRO A 139 21.58 10.70 8.01
N ASP A 140 21.05 10.64 9.23
CA ASP A 140 21.63 9.93 10.37
C ASP A 140 20.97 8.59 10.67
N ALA A 141 20.25 8.01 9.69
CA ALA A 141 19.59 6.72 9.87
C ALA A 141 20.60 5.61 10.17
N LYS A 142 20.30 4.83 11.20
CA LYS A 142 21.09 3.67 11.62
C LYS A 142 20.36 2.34 11.42
N GLU A 143 19.06 2.40 11.23
CA GLU A 143 18.19 1.25 11.03
C GLU A 143 16.92 1.66 10.26
N LEU A 144 16.29 0.71 9.55
CA LEU A 144 15.05 0.92 8.82
C LEU A 144 14.03 -0.12 9.28
N LEU A 145 12.82 0.32 9.63
CA LEU A 145 11.69 -0.59 9.86
C LEU A 145 10.77 -0.60 8.64
N ILE A 146 10.46 -1.81 8.17
CA ILE A 146 9.49 -2.06 7.10
C ILE A 146 8.30 -2.84 7.67
N THR A 147 7.12 -2.30 7.53
CA THR A 147 5.87 -3.00 7.81
C THR A 147 5.21 -3.42 6.49
N ALA A 148 4.76 -4.66 6.39
CA ALA A 148 4.10 -5.23 5.22
C ALA A 148 3.01 -6.21 5.65
N ASP A 149 2.03 -6.46 4.78
CA ASP A 149 0.95 -7.42 5.07
C ASP A 149 1.39 -8.89 5.02
N GLY A 150 2.61 -9.16 4.57
CA GLY A 150 3.16 -10.50 4.45
C GLY A 150 2.60 -11.33 3.29
N GLY A 151 1.84 -10.71 2.38
CA GLY A 151 1.28 -11.32 1.17
C GLY A 151 2.06 -10.98 -0.11
N GLY A 152 1.73 -11.66 -1.20
CA GLY A 152 2.28 -11.37 -2.53
C GLY A 152 3.81 -11.32 -2.58
N SER A 153 4.34 -10.26 -3.19
CA SER A 153 5.79 -10.00 -3.30
C SER A 153 6.48 -9.77 -1.96
N ASN A 154 5.73 -9.39 -0.91
CA ASN A 154 6.21 -9.13 0.45
C ASN A 154 6.11 -10.37 1.35
N GLY A 155 5.90 -11.55 0.80
CA GLY A 155 5.61 -12.77 1.54
C GLY A 155 6.72 -13.14 2.54
N SER A 156 6.40 -13.18 3.82
CA SER A 156 7.34 -13.54 4.91
C SER A 156 7.95 -14.95 4.75
N ARG A 157 7.29 -15.84 4.00
CA ARG A 157 7.77 -17.19 3.66
C ARG A 157 8.61 -17.22 2.39
N CYS A 158 8.65 -16.12 1.61
CA CYS A 158 9.41 -16.05 0.38
C CYS A 158 10.91 -15.88 0.68
N ARG A 159 11.72 -16.89 0.36
CA ARG A 159 13.18 -16.84 0.56
C ARG A 159 13.81 -15.70 -0.23
N LEU A 160 13.34 -15.47 -1.45
CA LEU A 160 13.85 -14.44 -2.33
C LEU A 160 13.63 -13.01 -1.74
N TRP A 161 12.49 -12.78 -1.09
CA TRP A 161 12.22 -11.55 -0.36
C TRP A 161 13.27 -11.29 0.72
N LYS A 162 13.57 -12.32 1.53
CA LYS A 162 14.55 -12.20 2.61
C LYS A 162 15.97 -11.94 2.08
N VAL A 163 16.38 -12.66 1.01
CA VAL A 163 17.69 -12.48 0.38
C VAL A 163 17.81 -11.06 -0.20
N ALA A 164 16.82 -10.62 -0.96
CA ALA A 164 16.82 -9.29 -1.56
C ALA A 164 16.85 -8.15 -0.51
N LEU A 165 16.12 -8.32 0.61
CA LEU A 165 16.18 -7.37 1.74
C LEU A 165 17.56 -7.38 2.42
N GLN A 166 18.19 -8.54 2.58
CA GLN A 166 19.54 -8.65 3.13
C GLN A 166 20.57 -7.94 2.24
N GLU A 167 20.46 -8.09 0.93
CA GLU A 167 21.30 -7.39 -0.04
C GLU A 167 21.06 -5.87 0.01
N LEU A 168 19.81 -5.45 0.18
CA LEU A 168 19.49 -4.03 0.36
C LEU A 168 20.10 -3.50 1.66
N ALA A 169 19.97 -4.21 2.78
CA ALA A 169 20.56 -3.83 4.06
C ALA A 169 22.07 -3.64 3.97
N MET A 170 22.77 -4.58 3.29
CA MET A 170 24.22 -4.48 3.04
C MET A 170 24.56 -3.26 2.20
N ARG A 171 23.80 -2.97 1.13
CA ARG A 171 24.03 -1.77 0.29
C ARG A 171 23.79 -0.46 1.02
N LEU A 172 22.82 -0.45 1.94
CA LEU A 172 22.51 0.74 2.75
C LEU A 172 23.45 0.91 3.94
N GLY A 173 24.17 -0.15 4.32
CA GLY A 173 25.04 -0.15 5.50
C GLY A 173 24.30 -0.08 6.83
N MET A 174 23.02 -0.47 6.85
CA MET A 174 22.18 -0.46 8.05
C MET A 174 21.23 -1.65 8.10
N PRO A 175 20.89 -2.15 9.31
CA PRO A 175 19.91 -3.22 9.48
C PRO A 175 18.51 -2.81 9.03
N ILE A 176 17.78 -3.78 8.48
CA ILE A 176 16.36 -3.67 8.12
C ILE A 176 15.58 -4.67 8.99
N HIS A 177 14.55 -4.14 9.64
CA HIS A 177 13.65 -4.90 10.51
C HIS A 177 12.29 -5.09 9.87
#